data_e22cb01cf030313cc47538c0319ee4cd
#
_entry.id   e22cb01cf030313cc47538c0319ee4cd
#
_cell.length_a   1.000
_cell.length_b   1.000
_cell.length_c   1.000
_cell.angle_alpha   90.00
_cell.angle_beta   90.00
_cell.angle_gamma   90.00
#
_symmetry.space_group_name_H-M   'P 1'
#
loop_
_entity.id
_entity.type
_entity.pdbx_description
1 polymer ?
#
loop_
_entity_poly.entity_id
_entity_poly.type
_entity_poly.pdbx_seq_one_letter_code
_entity_poly.pdbx_strand_id
1 'polypeptide(L)' 'AKSDRRLKTNIVRIGTHPLGIGLYEYDLLGRRERGVMADEVVTVKPSAAMLYPDGYWRVDYSQLGGRPA' A
#
# COMPACT_ATOMS: atom_id res chain seq x y z
N ALA A 1 2.27 -5.89 -5.55
CA ALA A 1 2.60 -4.52 -5.97
C ALA A 1 3.48 -3.83 -4.93
N LYS A 2 4.40 -3.00 -5.39
CA LYS A 2 5.24 -2.19 -4.49
C LYS A 2 4.34 -1.21 -3.74
N SER A 3 4.36 -1.30 -2.41
CA SER A 3 3.52 -0.47 -1.55
C SER A 3 4.30 0.13 -0.38
N ASP A 4 5.61 0.18 -0.53
CA ASP A 4 6.49 0.79 0.46
C ASP A 4 6.32 2.32 0.43
N ARG A 5 6.04 2.91 1.59
CA ARG A 5 5.84 4.35 1.73
C ARG A 5 7.03 5.16 1.23
N ARG A 6 8.25 4.64 1.38
CA ARG A 6 9.49 5.32 0.98
C ARG A 6 9.59 5.58 -0.52
N LEU A 7 8.85 4.84 -1.34
CA LEU A 7 8.83 4.99 -2.80
C LEU A 7 7.80 6.00 -3.28
N LYS A 8 6.99 6.53 -2.38
CA LYS A 8 5.82 7.35 -2.72
C LYS A 8 6.03 8.79 -2.29
N THR A 9 5.54 9.73 -3.09
CA THR A 9 5.59 11.16 -2.81
C THR A 9 4.23 11.80 -3.01
N ASN A 10 4.05 13.02 -2.53
CA ASN A 10 2.79 13.76 -2.61
C ASN A 10 1.60 12.90 -2.14
N ILE A 11 1.77 12.31 -0.97
CA ILE A 11 0.82 11.36 -0.39
C ILE A 11 -0.37 12.12 0.20
N VAL A 12 -1.57 11.76 -0.24
CA VAL A 12 -2.83 12.30 0.28
C VAL A 12 -3.73 11.15 0.69
N ARG A 13 -4.26 11.20 1.92
CA ARG A 13 -5.24 10.22 2.34
C ARG A 13 -6.58 10.53 1.69
N ILE A 14 -7.18 9.53 1.00
CA ILE A 14 -8.45 9.70 0.28
C ILE A 14 -9.59 8.88 0.88
N GLY A 15 -9.33 8.04 1.86
CA GLY A 15 -10.38 7.24 2.47
C GLY A 15 -9.84 6.20 3.43
N THR A 16 -10.69 5.23 3.75
CA THR A 16 -10.38 4.14 4.66
C THR A 16 -10.73 2.81 3.99
N HIS A 17 -9.78 1.90 4.00
CA HIS A 17 -9.99 0.53 3.55
C HIS A 17 -10.88 -0.22 4.56
N PRO A 18 -11.70 -1.22 4.13
CA PRO A 18 -12.52 -2.02 5.04
C PRO A 18 -11.75 -2.68 6.19
N LEU A 19 -10.46 -2.92 6.05
CA LEU A 19 -9.60 -3.43 7.13
C LEU A 19 -9.18 -2.36 8.14
N GLY A 20 -9.65 -1.11 7.99
CA GLY A 20 -9.36 -0.03 8.91
C GLY A 20 -8.10 0.76 8.62
N ILE A 21 -7.34 0.37 7.62
CA ILE A 21 -6.13 1.09 7.19
C ILE A 21 -6.47 2.20 6.21
N GLY A 22 -5.55 3.15 6.01
CA GLY A 22 -5.76 4.26 5.08
C GLY A 22 -5.76 3.84 3.62
N LEU A 23 -6.52 4.57 2.82
CA LEU A 23 -6.40 4.58 1.37
C LEU A 23 -5.79 5.91 0.97
N TYR A 24 -4.83 5.86 0.04
CA TYR A 24 -4.02 7.01 -0.34
C TYR A 24 -3.95 7.19 -1.84
N GLU A 25 -3.72 8.42 -2.25
CA GLU A 25 -3.28 8.77 -3.58
C GLU A 25 -1.88 9.34 -3.48
N TYR A 26 -1.01 9.00 -4.42
CA TYR A 26 0.41 9.35 -4.34
C TYR A 26 1.06 9.27 -5.71
N ASP A 27 2.25 9.85 -5.81
CA ASP A 27 3.10 9.70 -6.99
C ASP A 27 4.03 8.50 -6.78
N LEU A 28 4.10 7.64 -7.77
CA LEU A 28 5.00 6.48 -7.79
C LEU A 28 5.54 6.29 -9.20
N LEU A 29 6.86 6.35 -9.34
CA LEU A 29 7.54 6.13 -10.62
C LEU A 29 6.96 7.00 -11.76
N GLY A 30 6.69 8.27 -11.45
CA GLY A 30 6.19 9.23 -12.42
C GLY A 30 4.70 9.11 -12.75
N ARG A 31 3.95 8.31 -12.00
CA ARG A 31 2.52 8.12 -12.21
C ARG A 31 1.74 8.39 -10.93
N ARG A 32 0.53 8.95 -11.09
CA ARG A 32 -0.38 9.12 -9.97
C ARG A 32 -1.16 7.83 -9.75
N GLU A 33 -1.00 7.25 -8.57
CA GLU A 33 -1.57 5.95 -8.22
C GLU A 33 -2.42 6.05 -6.96
N ARG A 34 -3.22 5.03 -6.70
CA ARG A 34 -3.97 4.86 -5.46
C ARG A 34 -3.64 3.52 -4.83
N GLY A 35 -3.60 3.50 -3.52
CA GLY A 35 -3.36 2.25 -2.82
C GLY A 35 -3.18 2.43 -1.32
N VAL A 36 -2.70 1.36 -0.71
CA VAL A 36 -2.43 1.27 0.72
C VAL A 36 -0.94 1.46 0.99
N MET A 37 -0.59 1.55 2.27
CA MET A 37 0.81 1.58 2.71
C MET A 37 1.15 0.25 3.38
N ALA A 38 2.27 -0.36 2.95
CA ALA A 38 2.67 -1.66 3.47
C ALA A 38 2.90 -1.66 4.98
N ASP A 39 3.40 -0.54 5.54
CA ASP A 39 3.62 -0.41 6.98
C ASP A 39 2.29 -0.47 7.77
N GLU A 40 1.19 -0.06 7.18
CA GLU A 40 -0.14 -0.22 7.78
C GLU A 40 -0.68 -1.64 7.58
N VAL A 41 -0.50 -2.20 6.37
CA VAL A 41 -0.97 -3.56 6.06
C VAL A 41 -0.35 -4.59 7.00
N VAL A 42 0.94 -4.48 7.27
CA VAL A 42 1.64 -5.45 8.12
C VAL A 42 1.07 -5.51 9.55
N THR A 43 0.45 -4.45 10.03
CA THR A 43 -0.15 -4.42 11.36
C THR A 43 -1.51 -5.12 11.43
N VAL A 44 -2.27 -5.17 10.33
CA VAL A 44 -3.62 -5.74 10.31
C VAL A 44 -3.67 -7.09 9.60
N LYS A 45 -2.80 -7.33 8.64
CA LYS A 45 -2.72 -8.59 7.90
C LYS A 45 -1.29 -8.87 7.47
N PRO A 46 -0.46 -9.37 8.39
CA PRO A 46 0.97 -9.58 8.11
C PRO A 46 1.24 -10.45 6.87
N SER A 47 0.38 -11.45 6.61
CA SER A 47 0.55 -12.33 5.45
C SER A 47 0.41 -11.61 4.11
N ALA A 48 -0.20 -10.43 4.08
CA ALA A 48 -0.40 -9.66 2.86
C ALA A 48 0.73 -8.69 2.57
N ALA A 49 1.71 -8.55 3.46
CA ALA A 49 2.84 -7.65 3.28
C ALA A 49 4.14 -8.44 3.31
N MET A 50 5.03 -8.18 2.36
CA MET A 50 6.27 -8.93 2.20
C MET A 50 7.44 -8.02 1.89
N LEU A 51 8.53 -8.19 2.63
CA LEU A 51 9.79 -7.52 2.36
C LEU A 51 10.54 -8.29 1.27
N TYR A 52 10.85 -7.61 0.17
CA TYR A 52 11.57 -8.21 -0.95
C TYR A 52 13.08 -7.99 -0.85
N PRO A 53 13.88 -8.77 -1.60
CA PRO A 53 15.34 -8.64 -1.57
C PRO A 53 15.87 -7.27 -1.98
N ASP A 54 15.08 -6.47 -2.70
CA ASP A 54 15.45 -5.09 -3.04
C ASP A 54 15.33 -4.11 -1.86
N GLY A 55 14.90 -4.60 -0.70
CA GLY A 55 14.75 -3.80 0.51
C GLY A 55 13.42 -3.05 0.62
N TYR A 56 12.52 -3.24 -0.33
CA TYR A 56 11.22 -2.58 -0.34
C TYR A 56 10.08 -3.54 -0.10
N TRP A 57 9.03 -3.06 0.57
CA TRP A 57 7.83 -3.82 0.87
C TRP A 57 6.88 -3.88 -0.31
N ARG A 58 6.22 -5.03 -0.46
CA ARG A 58 5.13 -5.25 -1.40
C ARG A 58 3.89 -5.73 -0.68
N VAL A 59 2.74 -5.48 -1.28
CA VAL A 59 1.44 -5.90 -0.76
C VAL A 59 0.77 -6.81 -1.77
N ASP A 60 0.25 -7.92 -1.28
CA ASP A 60 -0.63 -8.80 -2.04
C ASP A 60 -2.06 -8.32 -1.89
N TYR A 61 -2.54 -7.54 -2.85
CA TYR A 61 -3.89 -6.97 -2.82
C TYR A 61 -4.99 -8.03 -2.85
N SER A 62 -4.72 -9.22 -3.37
CA SER A 62 -5.72 -10.29 -3.40
C SER A 62 -6.14 -10.70 -1.98
N GLN A 63 -5.29 -10.51 -1.00
CA GLN A 63 -5.59 -10.81 0.41
C GLN A 63 -6.34 -9.68 1.11
N LEU A 64 -6.51 -8.55 0.46
CA LEU A 64 -7.20 -7.38 1.03
C LEU A 64 -8.65 -7.26 0.55
N GLY A 65 -9.17 -8.28 -0.15
CA GLY A 65 -10.52 -8.23 -0.69
C GLY A 65 -10.61 -7.53 -2.03
N GLY A 66 -9.50 -7.46 -2.76
CA GLY A 66 -9.45 -6.85 -4.08
C GLY A 66 -8.69 -5.52 -4.11
N ARG A 67 -8.89 -4.76 -5.20
CA ARG A 67 -8.20 -3.50 -5.39
C ARG A 67 -8.86 -2.37 -4.61
N PRO A 68 -8.08 -1.42 -4.07
CA PRO A 68 -8.65 -0.33 -3.26
C PRO A 68 -9.36 0.76 -4.07
N ALA A 69 -9.15 0.81 -5.35
CA ALA A 69 -9.75 1.89 -6.16
C ALA A 69 -10.99 1.46 -6.91
#